data_7adacc4c60d9a04ca3fad1c882c85308
#
_entry.id   7adacc4c60d9a04ca3fad1c882c85308
#
_cell.length_a   1.000
_cell.length_b   1.000
_cell.length_c   1.000
_cell.angle_alpha   90.00
_cell.angle_beta   90.00
_cell.angle_gamma   90.00
#
_symmetry.space_group_name_H-M   'P 1'
#
loop_
_entity.id
_entity.type
_entity.pdbx_description
1 polymer ?
#
loop_
_entity_poly.entity_id
_entity_poly.type
_entity_poly.pdbx_seq_one_letter_code
_entity_poly.pdbx_strand_id
1 'polypeptide(L)'
;MPAYFIAHVDVNDRKAFRAYEKGVVKTIKPFKGRVIAAGPIDHLEGRPARNHNVIITFPTREQAQGWYDCADYQAVIPIRTEHAPGADAMILDGLPGRPAVPALERYGKKFTDVKGKRMAYVEVGEGDPIVFLHGNPTSSYLWRNIIPHLADSGRCIAPDLIGMGDSEKLENSNEDSYTFVEHREYLDALLAQLGVEKNVTLVIHDWGSALGFDWANRHRDAIKGIAYMEAIVAPFPDWSDWNPAITPVFQGFRSPAGEEMVLENNFFVDKVLPSSVLRRMGDAEKNAYGRPFLEAGEGRRPTLTWPRQIPIAGEPADVTAIATDYAAWLAESEVPKLLINAEPGAIMVGKQLELCRKWPNQTEVTVRGSHFIQEDSPDEIGQAIADWRGKLS
;
A
#
# COMPACT_ATOMS: atom_id res chain seq x y z
N MET A 1 12.89 -11.72 -15.26
CA MET A 1 13.58 -11.15 -14.07
C MET A 1 14.70 -10.28 -14.55
N PRO A 2 14.94 -9.10 -13.98
CA PRO A 2 16.09 -8.29 -14.34
C PRO A 2 17.37 -9.08 -14.07
N ALA A 3 18.41 -8.81 -14.82
CA ALA A 3 19.73 -9.38 -14.59
C ALA A 3 20.76 -8.26 -14.47
N TYR A 4 21.80 -8.54 -13.73
CA TYR A 4 22.92 -7.61 -13.52
C TYR A 4 24.19 -8.26 -14.03
N PHE A 5 24.84 -7.57 -14.95
CA PHE A 5 26.23 -7.87 -15.25
C PHE A 5 27.10 -7.04 -14.32
N ILE A 6 27.97 -7.71 -13.56
CA ILE A 6 28.90 -7.10 -12.62
C ILE A 6 30.28 -7.43 -13.08
N ALA A 7 31.14 -6.43 -13.24
CA ALA A 7 32.53 -6.63 -13.55
C ALA A 7 33.43 -5.86 -12.59
N HIS A 8 34.46 -6.54 -12.12
CA HIS A 8 35.56 -6.00 -11.33
C HIS A 8 36.82 -6.04 -12.16
N VAL A 9 37.49 -4.92 -12.38
CA VAL A 9 38.66 -4.82 -13.25
C VAL A 9 39.78 -4.01 -12.60
N ASP A 10 41.03 -4.37 -12.86
CA ASP A 10 42.20 -3.57 -12.52
C ASP A 10 42.62 -2.73 -13.73
N VAL A 11 42.23 -1.47 -13.71
CA VAL A 11 42.55 -0.54 -14.80
C VAL A 11 43.95 0.01 -14.57
N ASN A 12 44.89 -0.37 -15.48
CA ASN A 12 46.28 0.06 -15.44
C ASN A 12 46.51 1.38 -16.20
N ASP A 13 45.77 1.59 -17.28
CA ASP A 13 45.77 2.85 -18.03
C ASP A 13 44.35 3.42 -18.18
N ARG A 14 44.00 4.36 -17.33
CA ARG A 14 42.69 4.98 -17.28
C ARG A 14 42.33 5.77 -18.54
N LYS A 15 43.33 6.35 -19.21
CA LYS A 15 43.09 7.13 -20.43
C LYS A 15 42.75 6.21 -21.62
N ALA A 16 43.50 5.13 -21.78
CA ALA A 16 43.27 4.14 -22.82
C ALA A 16 41.97 3.36 -22.57
N PHE A 17 41.65 3.01 -21.29
CA PHE A 17 40.46 2.29 -20.91
C PHE A 17 39.15 3.05 -21.24
N ARG A 18 39.17 4.39 -21.32
CA ARG A 18 38.02 5.19 -21.77
C ARG A 18 37.52 4.84 -23.17
N ALA A 19 38.39 4.35 -24.05
CA ALA A 19 37.99 3.90 -25.39
C ALA A 19 37.08 2.66 -25.28
N TYR A 20 37.41 1.73 -24.39
CA TYR A 20 36.58 0.58 -24.07
C TYR A 20 35.22 1.02 -23.46
N GLU A 21 35.21 1.89 -22.44
CA GLU A 21 33.97 2.39 -21.82
C GLU A 21 33.02 2.99 -22.86
N LYS A 22 33.53 3.80 -23.79
CA LYS A 22 32.73 4.39 -24.88
C LYS A 22 32.19 3.34 -25.86
N GLY A 23 33.00 2.31 -26.14
CA GLY A 23 32.60 1.18 -26.99
C GLY A 23 31.43 0.40 -26.34
N VAL A 24 31.60 0.02 -25.11
CA VAL A 24 30.59 -0.76 -24.35
C VAL A 24 29.25 -0.07 -24.32
N VAL A 25 29.16 1.23 -24.02
CA VAL A 25 27.89 1.96 -23.98
C VAL A 25 27.08 1.84 -25.27
N LYS A 26 27.75 1.72 -26.42
CA LYS A 26 27.05 1.51 -27.69
C LYS A 26 26.50 0.11 -27.83
N THR A 27 27.22 -0.90 -27.33
CA THR A 27 26.84 -2.31 -27.47
C THR A 27 25.70 -2.75 -26.58
N ILE A 28 25.47 -2.08 -25.43
CA ILE A 28 24.43 -2.45 -24.47
C ILE A 28 23.01 -2.00 -24.89
N LYS A 29 22.90 -0.94 -25.72
CA LYS A 29 21.60 -0.37 -26.14
C LYS A 29 20.68 -1.36 -26.86
N PRO A 30 21.13 -2.15 -27.86
CA PRO A 30 20.27 -3.13 -28.54
C PRO A 30 19.63 -4.17 -27.57
N PHE A 31 20.32 -4.46 -26.46
CA PHE A 31 19.88 -5.40 -25.45
C PHE A 31 19.13 -4.73 -24.29
N LYS A 32 18.73 -3.46 -24.44
CA LYS A 32 18.06 -2.65 -23.42
C LYS A 32 18.82 -2.57 -22.10
N GLY A 33 20.15 -2.71 -22.17
CA GLY A 33 21.05 -2.59 -21.03
C GLY A 33 21.25 -1.14 -20.61
N ARG A 34 21.58 -0.95 -19.36
CA ARG A 34 21.89 0.37 -18.78
C ARG A 34 22.96 0.23 -17.69
N VAL A 35 24.03 1.02 -17.81
CA VAL A 35 25.00 1.16 -16.71
C VAL A 35 24.33 1.87 -15.54
N ILE A 36 24.33 1.25 -14.36
CA ILE A 36 23.72 1.79 -13.15
C ILE A 36 24.73 2.19 -12.08
N ALA A 37 25.94 1.65 -12.14
CA ALA A 37 27.06 2.06 -11.30
C ALA A 37 28.37 1.82 -12.04
N ALA A 38 29.34 2.72 -11.90
CA ALA A 38 30.72 2.54 -12.40
C ALA A 38 31.66 3.47 -11.61
N GLY A 39 32.81 2.95 -11.22
CA GLY A 39 33.82 3.73 -10.52
C GLY A 39 34.70 2.93 -9.54
N PRO A 40 35.52 3.65 -8.76
CA PRO A 40 36.31 3.06 -7.67
C PRO A 40 35.40 2.52 -6.57
N ILE A 41 35.96 1.66 -5.73
CA ILE A 41 35.24 1.06 -4.58
C ILE A 41 35.88 1.54 -3.29
N ASP A 42 35.04 1.89 -2.32
CA ASP A 42 35.43 1.98 -0.91
C ASP A 42 35.29 0.61 -0.27
N HIS A 43 36.41 0.06 0.21
CA HIS A 43 36.46 -1.23 0.86
C HIS A 43 35.97 -1.11 2.29
N LEU A 44 34.90 -1.85 2.64
CA LEU A 44 34.38 -1.89 4.01
C LEU A 44 34.88 -3.13 4.77
N GLU A 45 34.94 -4.29 4.10
CA GLU A 45 35.35 -5.57 4.68
C GLU A 45 36.01 -6.49 3.63
N GLY A 46 36.82 -7.42 4.09
CA GLY A 46 37.40 -8.47 3.24
C GLY A 46 38.69 -8.07 2.53
N ARG A 47 39.03 -8.78 1.45
CA ARG A 47 40.22 -8.47 0.62
C ARG A 47 39.91 -7.31 -0.32
N PRO A 48 40.90 -6.45 -0.63
CA PRO A 48 40.74 -5.38 -1.61
C PRO A 48 40.18 -5.94 -2.92
N ALA A 49 39.03 -5.39 -3.36
CA ALA A 49 38.55 -5.62 -4.69
C ALA A 49 39.46 -4.91 -5.67
N ARG A 50 39.27 -5.20 -6.95
CA ARG A 50 39.96 -4.51 -8.04
C ARG A 50 39.63 -3.01 -8.02
N ASN A 51 40.46 -2.21 -8.68
CA ASN A 51 40.41 -0.75 -8.57
C ASN A 51 39.23 -0.07 -9.31
N HIS A 52 38.48 -0.83 -10.14
CA HIS A 52 37.33 -0.29 -10.87
C HIS A 52 36.22 -1.34 -11.00
N ASN A 53 34.98 -0.89 -10.83
CA ASN A 53 33.79 -1.73 -10.90
C ASN A 53 32.75 -1.13 -11.81
N VAL A 54 31.98 -2.01 -12.46
CA VAL A 54 30.83 -1.61 -13.25
C VAL A 54 29.66 -2.57 -12.98
N ILE A 55 28.46 -2.00 -12.89
CA ILE A 55 27.21 -2.76 -12.83
C ILE A 55 26.32 -2.29 -13.97
N ILE A 56 25.90 -3.25 -14.80
CA ILE A 56 24.98 -3.02 -15.92
C ILE A 56 23.73 -3.84 -15.66
N THR A 57 22.56 -3.22 -15.72
CA THR A 57 21.28 -3.93 -15.62
C THR A 57 20.72 -4.23 -17.01
N PHE A 58 20.08 -5.40 -17.14
CA PHE A 58 19.34 -5.85 -18.31
C PHE A 58 17.95 -6.32 -17.92
N PRO A 59 16.96 -6.26 -18.82
CA PRO A 59 15.60 -6.73 -18.51
C PRO A 59 15.54 -8.23 -18.18
N THR A 60 16.38 -9.06 -18.79
CA THR A 60 16.47 -10.51 -18.53
C THR A 60 17.91 -11.01 -18.60
N ARG A 61 18.12 -12.21 -18.03
CA ARG A 61 19.41 -12.90 -18.08
C ARG A 61 19.83 -13.23 -19.52
N GLU A 62 18.87 -13.63 -20.35
CA GLU A 62 19.11 -13.95 -21.77
C GLU A 62 19.60 -12.70 -22.52
N GLN A 63 19.08 -11.53 -22.21
CA GLN A 63 19.55 -10.26 -22.80
C GLN A 63 20.95 -9.89 -22.30
N ALA A 64 21.26 -10.11 -21.04
CA ALA A 64 22.60 -9.89 -20.50
C ALA A 64 23.62 -10.84 -21.14
N GLN A 65 23.29 -12.12 -21.27
CA GLN A 65 24.13 -13.13 -21.90
C GLN A 65 24.28 -12.85 -23.41
N GLY A 66 23.16 -12.58 -24.11
CA GLY A 66 23.17 -12.25 -25.53
C GLY A 66 24.01 -11.00 -25.84
N TRP A 67 24.00 -9.99 -24.97
CA TRP A 67 24.89 -8.85 -25.07
C TRP A 67 26.37 -9.28 -24.91
N TYR A 68 26.65 -10.05 -23.85
CA TYR A 68 28.03 -10.49 -23.60
C TYR A 68 28.62 -11.27 -24.78
N ASP A 69 27.80 -12.12 -25.41
CA ASP A 69 28.21 -12.99 -26.52
C ASP A 69 28.14 -12.29 -27.90
N CYS A 70 27.57 -11.09 -28.02
CA CYS A 70 27.41 -10.43 -29.30
C CYS A 70 28.75 -9.99 -29.90
N ALA A 71 28.83 -10.00 -31.23
CA ALA A 71 30.03 -9.68 -31.97
C ALA A 71 30.56 -8.26 -31.65
N ASP A 72 29.67 -7.29 -31.47
CA ASP A 72 30.03 -5.90 -31.15
C ASP A 72 30.73 -5.77 -29.82
N TYR A 73 30.24 -6.49 -28.75
CA TYR A 73 30.92 -6.48 -27.47
C TYR A 73 32.21 -7.28 -27.51
N GLN A 74 32.22 -8.43 -28.16
CA GLN A 74 33.43 -9.24 -28.32
C GLN A 74 34.56 -8.48 -29.05
N ALA A 75 34.20 -7.59 -29.96
CA ALA A 75 35.16 -6.76 -30.68
C ALA A 75 35.84 -5.70 -29.78
N VAL A 76 35.23 -5.28 -28.68
CA VAL A 76 35.80 -4.30 -27.72
C VAL A 76 36.52 -4.94 -26.53
N ILE A 77 36.35 -6.23 -26.29
CA ILE A 77 37.04 -6.97 -25.21
C ILE A 77 38.56 -6.89 -25.29
N PRO A 78 39.23 -6.99 -26.43
CA PRO A 78 40.66 -6.88 -26.52
C PRO A 78 41.22 -5.57 -25.92
N ILE A 79 40.51 -4.44 -26.11
CA ILE A 79 40.91 -3.16 -25.50
C ILE A 79 40.88 -3.26 -23.96
N ARG A 80 39.88 -3.95 -23.42
CA ARG A 80 39.81 -4.19 -21.96
C ARG A 80 40.96 -5.07 -21.49
N THR A 81 41.19 -6.20 -22.13
CA THR A 81 42.22 -7.17 -21.71
C THR A 81 43.65 -6.62 -21.82
N GLU A 82 43.88 -5.69 -22.74
CA GLU A 82 45.18 -5.00 -22.88
C GLU A 82 45.42 -4.01 -21.72
N HIS A 83 44.39 -3.25 -21.32
CA HIS A 83 44.52 -2.17 -20.34
C HIS A 83 43.96 -2.51 -18.93
N ALA A 84 43.28 -3.64 -18.80
CA ALA A 84 42.76 -4.21 -17.55
C ALA A 84 42.82 -5.76 -17.62
N PRO A 85 44.01 -6.37 -17.53
CA PRO A 85 44.20 -7.80 -17.81
C PRO A 85 43.51 -8.74 -16.79
N GLY A 86 43.23 -8.28 -15.61
CA GLY A 86 42.54 -9.08 -14.62
C GLY A 86 41.10 -8.64 -14.47
N ALA A 87 40.12 -9.35 -15.05
CA ALA A 87 38.72 -9.03 -14.89
C ALA A 87 37.95 -10.22 -14.35
N ASP A 88 37.14 -9.97 -13.31
CA ASP A 88 36.10 -10.89 -12.85
C ASP A 88 34.78 -10.34 -13.36
N ALA A 89 34.08 -11.11 -14.19
CA ALA A 89 32.80 -10.73 -14.74
C ALA A 89 31.76 -11.81 -14.47
N MET A 90 30.58 -11.41 -14.04
CA MET A 90 29.51 -12.33 -13.69
C MET A 90 28.14 -11.77 -14.07
N ILE A 91 27.20 -12.67 -14.31
CA ILE A 91 25.79 -12.31 -14.47
C ILE A 91 25.04 -12.85 -13.24
N LEU A 92 24.40 -11.94 -12.52
CA LEU A 92 23.56 -12.24 -11.38
C LEU A 92 22.09 -12.01 -11.76
N ASP A 93 21.23 -12.97 -11.42
CA ASP A 93 19.80 -12.75 -11.53
C ASP A 93 19.37 -11.75 -10.46
N GLY A 94 18.66 -10.72 -10.89
CA GLY A 94 18.01 -9.80 -9.97
C GLY A 94 16.85 -10.49 -9.26
N LEU A 95 16.48 -9.95 -8.14
CA LEU A 95 15.22 -10.36 -7.54
C LEU A 95 14.09 -10.10 -8.55
N PRO A 96 13.07 -10.97 -8.59
CA PRO A 96 11.92 -10.72 -9.45
C PRO A 96 11.40 -9.33 -9.15
N GLY A 97 11.51 -8.44 -10.15
CA GLY A 97 10.84 -7.15 -10.08
C GLY A 97 9.36 -7.42 -9.94
N ARG A 98 8.74 -6.90 -8.90
CA ARG A 98 7.29 -6.94 -8.83
C ARG A 98 6.73 -6.23 -10.06
N PRO A 99 5.62 -6.71 -10.62
CA PRO A 99 4.89 -5.96 -11.63
C PRO A 99 4.68 -4.54 -11.12
N ALA A 100 4.86 -3.55 -11.99
CA ALA A 100 4.55 -2.18 -11.62
C ALA A 100 3.08 -2.12 -11.23
N VAL A 101 2.78 -1.65 -10.03
CA VAL A 101 1.39 -1.47 -9.57
C VAL A 101 0.79 -0.35 -10.42
N PRO A 102 -0.29 -0.60 -11.19
CA PRO A 102 -0.86 0.43 -12.05
C PRO A 102 -1.42 1.60 -11.23
N ALA A 103 -1.07 2.82 -11.64
CA ALA A 103 -1.58 4.05 -11.03
C ALA A 103 -2.95 4.48 -11.59
N LEU A 104 -3.37 3.91 -12.72
CA LEU A 104 -4.59 4.30 -13.40
C LEU A 104 -5.85 3.80 -12.67
N GLU A 105 -6.77 4.70 -12.39
CA GLU A 105 -8.14 4.40 -11.97
C GLU A 105 -8.92 3.85 -13.17
N ARG A 106 -9.39 2.60 -13.08
CA ARG A 106 -10.06 1.91 -14.21
C ARG A 106 -11.54 2.26 -14.34
N TYR A 107 -12.16 2.61 -13.22
CA TYR A 107 -13.61 2.81 -13.13
C TYR A 107 -13.92 4.26 -12.75
N GLY A 108 -14.87 4.85 -13.47
CA GLY A 108 -15.35 6.20 -13.16
C GLY A 108 -16.14 6.22 -11.85
N LYS A 109 -16.07 7.33 -11.14
CA LYS A 109 -16.85 7.55 -9.92
C LYS A 109 -18.26 8.00 -10.24
N LYS A 110 -19.20 7.49 -9.45
CA LYS A 110 -20.58 7.94 -9.34
C LYS A 110 -20.70 8.86 -8.13
N PHE A 111 -21.76 9.63 -8.10
CA PHE A 111 -22.04 10.57 -7.02
C PHE A 111 -23.50 10.47 -6.61
N THR A 112 -23.74 10.60 -5.31
CA THR A 112 -25.10 10.73 -4.77
C THR A 112 -25.13 11.70 -3.59
N ASP A 113 -26.28 12.32 -3.35
CA ASP A 113 -26.47 13.18 -2.19
C ASP A 113 -26.77 12.33 -0.95
N VAL A 114 -25.99 12.53 0.10
CA VAL A 114 -26.13 11.83 1.39
C VAL A 114 -26.12 12.87 2.49
N LYS A 115 -27.24 13.01 3.21
CA LYS A 115 -27.37 13.99 4.30
C LYS A 115 -27.00 15.44 3.86
N GLY A 116 -27.32 15.79 2.61
CA GLY A 116 -27.04 17.12 2.05
C GLY A 116 -25.59 17.34 1.60
N LYS A 117 -24.79 16.27 1.49
CA LYS A 117 -23.42 16.30 0.96
C LYS A 117 -23.27 15.32 -0.18
N ARG A 118 -22.59 15.73 -1.23
CA ARG A 118 -22.33 14.87 -2.39
C ARG A 118 -21.20 13.89 -2.05
N MET A 119 -21.52 12.60 -1.95
CA MET A 119 -20.55 11.53 -1.77
C MET A 119 -20.22 10.84 -3.08
N ALA A 120 -18.93 10.55 -3.27
CA ALA A 120 -18.40 9.81 -4.41
C ALA A 120 -18.25 8.33 -4.08
N TYR A 121 -18.42 7.48 -5.08
CA TYR A 121 -18.16 6.05 -4.97
C TYR A 121 -17.86 5.43 -6.33
N VAL A 122 -17.07 4.38 -6.35
CA VAL A 122 -16.92 3.49 -7.51
C VAL A 122 -17.95 2.40 -7.39
N GLU A 123 -18.62 2.08 -8.51
CA GLU A 123 -19.54 0.95 -8.57
C GLU A 123 -19.40 0.21 -9.91
N VAL A 124 -19.15 -1.11 -9.83
CA VAL A 124 -18.98 -1.97 -11.00
C VAL A 124 -19.37 -3.41 -10.68
N GLY A 125 -19.84 -4.13 -11.70
CA GLY A 125 -20.35 -5.50 -11.56
C GLY A 125 -21.81 -5.54 -11.12
N GLU A 126 -22.34 -6.74 -11.00
CA GLU A 126 -23.74 -7.02 -10.65
C GLU A 126 -23.84 -8.18 -9.67
N GLY A 127 -24.94 -8.29 -8.93
CA GLY A 127 -25.20 -9.37 -7.98
C GLY A 127 -25.02 -8.94 -6.51
N ASP A 128 -24.57 -9.86 -5.65
CA ASP A 128 -24.37 -9.62 -4.22
C ASP A 128 -23.33 -8.52 -3.96
N PRO A 129 -23.61 -7.60 -3.02
CA PRO A 129 -22.69 -6.49 -2.74
C PRO A 129 -21.32 -6.94 -2.22
N ILE A 130 -20.27 -6.32 -2.77
CA ILE A 130 -18.90 -6.37 -2.24
C ILE A 130 -18.51 -4.93 -1.91
N VAL A 131 -18.47 -4.59 -0.63
CA VAL A 131 -18.24 -3.23 -0.16
C VAL A 131 -16.79 -3.07 0.29
N PHE A 132 -16.09 -2.13 -0.34
CA PHE A 132 -14.68 -1.84 -0.06
C PHE A 132 -14.57 -0.56 0.77
N LEU A 133 -14.11 -0.67 2.00
CA LEU A 133 -13.97 0.48 2.89
C LEU A 133 -12.51 0.81 3.13
N HIS A 134 -12.12 2.00 2.68
CA HIS A 134 -10.81 2.58 2.90
C HIS A 134 -10.72 3.31 4.24
N GLY A 135 -9.52 3.74 4.62
CA GLY A 135 -9.29 4.56 5.80
C GLY A 135 -8.45 5.81 5.51
N ASN A 136 -7.68 6.24 6.47
CA ASN A 136 -6.90 7.48 6.43
C ASN A 136 -5.53 7.29 5.78
N PRO A 137 -5.08 8.15 4.86
CA PRO A 137 -5.72 9.30 4.23
C PRO A 137 -6.21 8.98 2.81
N THR A 138 -6.69 7.76 2.60
CA THR A 138 -6.95 7.21 1.27
C THR A 138 -8.38 7.48 0.78
N SER A 139 -8.79 6.78 -0.27
CA SER A 139 -10.11 6.85 -0.91
C SER A 139 -10.39 5.53 -1.64
N SER A 140 -11.46 5.45 -2.40
CA SER A 140 -11.74 4.32 -3.31
C SER A 140 -10.57 3.99 -4.24
N TYR A 141 -9.69 4.96 -4.51
CA TYR A 141 -8.47 4.79 -5.29
C TYR A 141 -7.54 3.67 -4.75
N LEU A 142 -7.56 3.42 -3.45
CA LEU A 142 -6.82 2.33 -2.82
C LEU A 142 -7.17 0.96 -3.43
N TRP A 143 -8.41 0.78 -3.84
CA TRP A 143 -8.96 -0.47 -4.32
C TRP A 143 -8.88 -0.67 -5.85
N ARG A 144 -8.33 0.32 -6.60
CA ARG A 144 -8.30 0.35 -8.08
C ARG A 144 -7.73 -0.89 -8.74
N ASN A 145 -6.77 -1.56 -8.10
CA ASN A 145 -6.14 -2.77 -8.60
C ASN A 145 -6.67 -4.07 -7.96
N ILE A 146 -7.57 -3.98 -6.98
CA ILE A 146 -8.22 -5.13 -6.32
C ILE A 146 -9.61 -5.36 -6.91
N ILE A 147 -10.40 -4.31 -7.12
CA ILE A 147 -11.75 -4.39 -7.70
C ILE A 147 -11.78 -5.21 -9.00
N PRO A 148 -10.82 -5.11 -9.94
CA PRO A 148 -10.85 -5.89 -11.19
C PRO A 148 -10.88 -7.41 -10.99
N HIS A 149 -10.37 -7.94 -9.88
CA HIS A 149 -10.42 -9.36 -9.57
C HIS A 149 -11.81 -9.85 -9.13
N LEU A 150 -12.70 -8.93 -8.79
CA LEU A 150 -13.99 -9.20 -8.16
C LEU A 150 -15.19 -8.70 -8.96
N ALA A 151 -14.98 -7.83 -9.95
CA ALA A 151 -16.03 -7.16 -10.71
C ALA A 151 -16.97 -8.13 -11.46
N ASP A 152 -16.47 -9.29 -11.87
CA ASP A 152 -17.27 -10.34 -12.56
C ASP A 152 -18.00 -11.26 -11.57
N SER A 153 -17.73 -11.14 -10.26
CA SER A 153 -18.28 -12.05 -9.24
C SER A 153 -19.29 -11.39 -8.29
N GLY A 154 -19.50 -10.09 -8.37
CA GLY A 154 -20.44 -9.37 -7.53
C GLY A 154 -20.48 -7.88 -7.84
N ARG A 155 -21.38 -7.16 -7.19
CA ARG A 155 -21.53 -5.70 -7.28
C ARG A 155 -20.51 -5.04 -6.34
N CYS A 156 -19.38 -4.65 -6.88
CA CYS A 156 -18.32 -3.94 -6.16
C CYS A 156 -18.72 -2.49 -5.91
N ILE A 157 -18.70 -2.05 -4.65
CA ILE A 157 -19.02 -0.69 -4.21
C ILE A 157 -17.86 -0.20 -3.34
N ALA A 158 -17.18 0.86 -3.77
CA ALA A 158 -16.08 1.47 -3.02
C ALA A 158 -16.37 2.97 -2.82
N PRO A 159 -16.95 3.37 -1.68
CA PRO A 159 -17.18 4.77 -1.39
C PRO A 159 -15.87 5.52 -1.08
N ASP A 160 -15.87 6.82 -1.38
CA ASP A 160 -14.99 7.77 -0.72
C ASP A 160 -15.69 8.24 0.55
N LEU A 161 -15.07 8.08 1.71
CA LEU A 161 -15.63 8.55 2.97
C LEU A 161 -15.82 10.08 2.93
N ILE A 162 -16.76 10.60 3.72
CA ILE A 162 -17.04 12.05 3.75
C ILE A 162 -15.76 12.84 4.01
N GLY A 163 -15.52 13.89 3.22
CA GLY A 163 -14.31 14.71 3.29
C GLY A 163 -13.06 14.13 2.66
N MET A 164 -13.11 12.91 2.13
CA MET A 164 -11.98 12.19 1.53
C MET A 164 -12.23 11.89 0.05
N GLY A 165 -11.16 11.67 -0.72
CA GLY A 165 -11.27 11.41 -2.16
C GLY A 165 -12.03 12.52 -2.90
N ASP A 166 -13.10 12.14 -3.60
CA ASP A 166 -13.97 13.06 -4.34
C ASP A 166 -15.31 13.34 -3.61
N SER A 167 -15.47 12.80 -2.39
CA SER A 167 -16.59 13.18 -1.53
C SER A 167 -16.43 14.60 -1.01
N GLU A 168 -17.56 15.29 -0.92
CA GLU A 168 -17.59 16.69 -0.46
C GLU A 168 -17.09 16.81 0.97
N LYS A 169 -16.49 17.96 1.28
CA LYS A 169 -16.06 18.29 2.62
C LYS A 169 -17.18 18.91 3.43
N LEU A 170 -17.11 18.73 4.77
CA LEU A 170 -18.03 19.40 5.67
C LEU A 170 -17.73 20.90 5.69
N GLU A 171 -18.80 21.70 5.66
CA GLU A 171 -18.72 23.13 5.85
C GLU A 171 -18.47 23.46 7.32
N ASN A 172 -17.64 24.46 7.56
CA ASN A 172 -17.31 24.94 8.91
C ASN A 172 -16.77 23.81 9.83
N SER A 173 -16.00 22.87 9.26
CA SER A 173 -15.34 21.82 10.06
C SER A 173 -14.41 22.43 11.12
N ASN A 174 -14.24 21.71 12.20
CA ASN A 174 -13.44 22.07 13.37
C ASN A 174 -12.91 20.82 14.05
N GLU A 175 -12.38 20.90 15.27
CA GLU A 175 -11.82 19.79 16.03
C GLU A 175 -12.80 18.65 16.34
N ASP A 176 -14.09 18.93 16.35
CA ASP A 176 -15.18 17.95 16.60
C ASP A 176 -15.75 17.35 15.32
N SER A 177 -15.23 17.73 14.14
CA SER A 177 -15.71 17.25 12.84
C SER A 177 -14.95 15.99 12.38
N TYR A 178 -15.59 15.20 11.53
CA TYR A 178 -15.05 13.97 10.96
C TYR A 178 -14.74 12.90 12.02
N THR A 179 -15.52 12.87 13.10
CA THR A 179 -15.43 11.81 14.11
C THR A 179 -15.82 10.46 13.53
N PHE A 180 -15.46 9.38 14.22
CA PHE A 180 -15.89 8.03 13.84
C PHE A 180 -17.41 7.94 13.66
N VAL A 181 -18.17 8.48 14.63
CA VAL A 181 -19.63 8.46 14.59
C VAL A 181 -20.18 9.24 13.41
N GLU A 182 -19.63 10.40 13.10
CA GLU A 182 -20.03 11.19 11.92
C GLU A 182 -19.74 10.44 10.61
N HIS A 183 -18.56 9.86 10.44
CA HIS A 183 -18.26 9.01 9.28
C HIS A 183 -19.22 7.81 9.18
N ARG A 184 -19.52 7.16 10.29
CA ARG A 184 -20.48 6.05 10.36
C ARG A 184 -21.86 6.47 9.86
N GLU A 185 -22.36 7.61 10.28
CA GLU A 185 -23.67 8.11 9.87
C GLU A 185 -23.78 8.40 8.38
N TYR A 186 -22.73 8.97 7.79
CA TYR A 186 -22.66 9.18 6.34
C TYR A 186 -22.55 7.85 5.58
N LEU A 187 -21.74 6.92 6.07
CA LEU A 187 -21.59 5.60 5.46
C LEU A 187 -22.89 4.79 5.52
N ASP A 188 -23.55 4.74 6.68
CA ASP A 188 -24.82 4.03 6.85
C ASP A 188 -25.88 4.56 5.89
N ALA A 189 -26.01 5.90 5.78
CA ALA A 189 -26.96 6.53 4.88
C ALA A 189 -26.64 6.24 3.40
N LEU A 190 -25.37 6.25 3.03
CA LEU A 190 -24.93 5.91 1.67
C LEU A 190 -25.25 4.44 1.34
N LEU A 191 -24.88 3.50 2.20
CA LEU A 191 -25.09 2.07 1.98
C LEU A 191 -26.60 1.75 1.88
N ALA A 192 -27.42 2.37 2.71
CA ALA A 192 -28.87 2.24 2.63
C ALA A 192 -29.43 2.75 1.30
N GLN A 193 -29.01 3.93 0.82
CA GLN A 193 -29.41 4.47 -0.48
C GLN A 193 -28.99 3.58 -1.65
N LEU A 194 -27.84 2.91 -1.53
CA LEU A 194 -27.33 1.99 -2.54
C LEU A 194 -27.96 0.58 -2.44
N GLY A 195 -28.88 0.34 -1.50
CA GLY A 195 -29.56 -0.94 -1.30
C GLY A 195 -28.63 -2.06 -0.85
N VAL A 196 -27.65 -1.73 -0.01
CA VAL A 196 -26.73 -2.71 0.59
C VAL A 196 -27.39 -3.30 1.83
N GLU A 197 -28.15 -4.40 1.67
CA GLU A 197 -29.04 -4.91 2.71
C GLU A 197 -28.84 -6.39 3.06
N LYS A 198 -28.28 -7.18 2.15
CA LYS A 198 -28.12 -8.64 2.32
C LYS A 198 -26.97 -9.20 1.50
N ASN A 199 -26.47 -10.36 1.92
CA ASN A 199 -25.38 -11.09 1.25
C ASN A 199 -24.12 -10.24 1.06
N VAL A 200 -23.84 -9.32 1.99
CA VAL A 200 -22.77 -8.34 1.88
C VAL A 200 -21.42 -8.99 2.20
N THR A 201 -20.50 -8.89 1.26
CA THR A 201 -19.09 -9.16 1.52
C THR A 201 -18.39 -7.85 1.80
N LEU A 202 -17.77 -7.70 2.98
CA LEU A 202 -16.94 -6.54 3.30
C LEU A 202 -15.49 -6.81 2.94
N VAL A 203 -14.81 -5.82 2.35
CA VAL A 203 -13.36 -5.78 2.10
C VAL A 203 -12.83 -4.50 2.72
N ILE A 204 -12.15 -4.62 3.85
CA ILE A 204 -11.95 -3.51 4.76
C ILE A 204 -10.50 -3.35 5.21
N HIS A 205 -10.08 -2.09 5.38
CA HIS A 205 -8.73 -1.70 5.73
C HIS A 205 -8.72 -0.47 6.62
N ASP A 206 -7.77 -0.37 7.55
CA ASP A 206 -7.56 0.80 8.42
C ASP A 206 -8.86 1.25 9.11
N TRP A 207 -9.24 2.51 9.07
CA TRP A 207 -10.51 3.00 9.61
C TRP A 207 -11.75 2.42 8.91
N GLY A 208 -11.62 2.07 7.63
CA GLY A 208 -12.65 1.32 6.93
C GLY A 208 -12.92 -0.04 7.58
N SER A 209 -11.94 -0.61 8.28
CA SER A 209 -12.17 -1.85 9.04
C SER A 209 -13.00 -1.62 10.30
N ALA A 210 -12.70 -0.57 11.07
CA ALA A 210 -13.50 -0.25 12.25
C ALA A 210 -14.94 0.09 11.87
N LEU A 211 -15.15 0.90 10.82
CA LEU A 211 -16.48 1.19 10.26
C LEU A 211 -17.19 -0.08 9.79
N GLY A 212 -16.48 -0.94 9.06
CA GLY A 212 -17.04 -2.19 8.52
C GLY A 212 -17.36 -3.22 9.59
N PHE A 213 -16.52 -3.38 10.61
CA PHE A 213 -16.80 -4.26 11.74
C PHE A 213 -17.99 -3.77 12.57
N ASP A 214 -18.08 -2.45 12.84
CA ASP A 214 -19.24 -1.87 13.52
C ASP A 214 -20.51 -2.05 12.69
N TRP A 215 -20.45 -1.78 11.37
CA TRP A 215 -21.59 -2.00 10.48
C TRP A 215 -22.03 -3.47 10.50
N ALA A 216 -21.09 -4.40 10.37
CA ALA A 216 -21.36 -5.84 10.40
C ALA A 216 -21.98 -6.28 11.73
N ASN A 217 -21.47 -5.78 12.84
CA ASN A 217 -22.02 -6.08 14.19
C ASN A 217 -23.47 -5.60 14.35
N ARG A 218 -23.81 -4.44 13.77
CA ARG A 218 -25.18 -3.90 13.78
C ARG A 218 -26.12 -4.54 12.74
N HIS A 219 -25.58 -5.19 11.70
CA HIS A 219 -26.34 -5.78 10.59
C HIS A 219 -25.94 -7.26 10.35
N ARG A 220 -25.85 -8.04 11.41
CA ARG A 220 -25.30 -9.41 11.41
C ARG A 220 -25.91 -10.33 10.34
N ASP A 221 -27.24 -10.23 10.14
CA ASP A 221 -27.98 -11.05 9.18
C ASP A 221 -27.73 -10.63 7.72
N ALA A 222 -27.15 -9.46 7.50
CA ALA A 222 -26.79 -8.96 6.18
C ALA A 222 -25.45 -9.47 5.66
N ILE A 223 -24.59 -9.97 6.56
CA ILE A 223 -23.19 -10.29 6.24
C ILE A 223 -23.03 -11.69 5.67
N LYS A 224 -22.45 -11.77 4.48
CA LYS A 224 -22.00 -13.01 3.85
C LYS A 224 -20.57 -13.38 4.25
N GLY A 225 -19.69 -12.40 4.41
CA GLY A 225 -18.31 -12.61 4.84
C GLY A 225 -17.51 -11.30 4.95
N ILE A 226 -16.37 -11.36 5.62
CA ILE A 226 -15.52 -10.21 5.90
C ILE A 226 -14.06 -10.53 5.54
N ALA A 227 -13.51 -9.84 4.53
CA ALA A 227 -12.08 -9.83 4.24
C ALA A 227 -11.46 -8.55 4.83
N TYR A 228 -10.45 -8.70 5.66
CA TYR A 228 -9.86 -7.58 6.37
C TYR A 228 -8.33 -7.64 6.38
N MET A 229 -7.71 -6.46 6.41
CA MET A 229 -6.26 -6.30 6.35
C MET A 229 -5.83 -5.01 7.05
N GLU A 230 -4.70 -5.05 7.76
CA GLU A 230 -4.15 -3.90 8.51
C GLU A 230 -5.25 -3.12 9.21
N ALA A 231 -6.01 -3.86 10.03
CA ALA A 231 -7.31 -3.49 10.58
C ALA A 231 -7.20 -3.04 12.05
N ILE A 232 -8.15 -2.20 12.49
CA ILE A 232 -8.38 -1.86 13.90
C ILE A 232 -9.30 -2.94 14.48
N VAL A 233 -8.71 -4.04 14.94
CA VAL A 233 -9.47 -5.25 15.36
C VAL A 233 -10.02 -5.18 16.77
N ALA A 234 -9.44 -4.34 17.63
CA ALA A 234 -9.88 -4.07 19.00
C ALA A 234 -9.23 -2.77 19.49
N PRO A 235 -9.68 -2.19 20.62
CA PRO A 235 -8.96 -1.09 21.26
C PRO A 235 -7.54 -1.48 21.65
N PHE A 236 -6.65 -0.50 21.68
CA PHE A 236 -5.29 -0.65 22.21
C PHE A 236 -5.33 -0.28 23.69
N PRO A 237 -5.08 -1.24 24.62
CA PRO A 237 -5.15 -0.98 26.04
C PRO A 237 -4.20 0.12 26.52
N ASP A 238 -3.02 0.22 25.87
CA ASP A 238 -1.99 1.18 26.23
C ASP A 238 -1.13 1.52 25.01
N TRP A 239 -0.41 2.65 25.05
CA TRP A 239 0.54 3.07 24.02
C TRP A 239 1.69 2.07 23.81
N SER A 240 2.01 1.25 24.80
CA SER A 240 3.00 0.17 24.63
C SER A 240 2.53 -0.97 23.72
N ASP A 241 1.22 -1.06 23.48
CA ASP A 241 0.63 -2.00 22.52
C ASP A 241 0.56 -1.43 21.09
N TRP A 242 0.83 -0.13 20.93
CA TRP A 242 0.98 0.52 19.63
C TRP A 242 2.37 0.29 19.06
N ASN A 243 2.54 0.38 17.74
CA ASN A 243 3.85 0.21 17.09
C ASN A 243 4.83 1.31 17.56
N PRO A 244 5.92 0.94 18.26
CA PRO A 244 6.85 1.92 18.85
C PRO A 244 7.54 2.81 17.83
N ALA A 245 7.71 2.36 16.58
CA ALA A 245 8.36 3.13 15.53
C ALA A 245 7.55 4.37 15.11
N ILE A 246 6.22 4.31 15.23
CA ILE A 246 5.32 5.38 14.83
C ILE A 246 4.65 6.09 16.02
N THR A 247 4.80 5.58 17.24
CA THR A 247 4.22 6.14 18.47
C THR A 247 4.47 7.65 18.61
N PRO A 248 5.70 8.18 18.46
CA PRO A 248 5.94 9.62 18.64
C PRO A 248 5.14 10.48 17.64
N VAL A 249 4.97 10.02 16.41
CA VAL A 249 4.21 10.72 15.37
C VAL A 249 2.73 10.77 15.73
N PHE A 250 2.15 9.63 16.14
CA PHE A 250 0.73 9.56 16.51
C PHE A 250 0.41 10.31 17.81
N GLN A 251 1.32 10.33 18.78
CA GLN A 251 1.22 11.19 19.94
C GLN A 251 1.28 12.67 19.55
N GLY A 252 2.12 13.02 18.57
CA GLY A 252 2.17 14.37 17.99
C GLY A 252 0.83 14.79 17.38
N PHE A 253 0.18 13.96 16.58
CA PHE A 253 -1.16 14.23 16.02
C PHE A 253 -2.23 14.45 17.10
N ARG A 254 -2.13 13.77 18.23
CA ARG A 254 -3.07 13.88 19.36
C ARG A 254 -2.75 15.06 20.29
N SER A 255 -1.65 15.73 20.10
CA SER A 255 -1.26 16.94 20.81
C SER A 255 -1.71 18.21 20.05
N PRO A 256 -1.60 19.41 20.65
CA PRO A 256 -1.83 20.67 19.94
C PRO A 256 -0.95 20.86 18.68
N ALA A 257 0.25 20.25 18.65
CA ALA A 257 1.13 20.29 17.47
C ALA A 257 0.52 19.58 16.23
N GLY A 258 -0.46 18.71 16.42
CA GLY A 258 -1.16 18.03 15.33
C GLY A 258 -1.82 18.97 14.34
N GLU A 259 -2.30 20.12 14.78
CA GLU A 259 -2.90 21.15 13.91
C GLU A 259 -1.87 21.64 12.87
N GLU A 260 -0.70 22.07 13.33
CA GLU A 260 0.38 22.50 12.45
C GLU A 260 0.90 21.34 11.57
N MET A 261 1.11 20.16 12.17
CA MET A 261 1.62 19.00 11.44
C MET A 261 0.74 18.63 10.26
N VAL A 262 -0.57 18.63 10.43
CA VAL A 262 -1.50 18.10 9.42
C VAL A 262 -2.16 19.23 8.63
N LEU A 263 -2.77 20.19 9.27
CA LEU A 263 -3.53 21.21 8.56
C LEU A 263 -2.61 22.14 7.75
N GLU A 264 -1.46 22.53 8.33
CA GLU A 264 -0.52 23.40 7.63
C GLU A 264 0.48 22.59 6.77
N ASN A 265 1.07 21.53 7.33
CA ASN A 265 2.20 20.84 6.71
C ASN A 265 1.83 19.52 6.00
N ASN A 266 0.55 19.12 5.98
CA ASN A 266 0.03 17.91 5.29
C ASN A 266 0.81 16.61 5.63
N PHE A 267 1.31 16.52 6.86
CA PHE A 267 2.29 15.50 7.25
C PHE A 267 1.77 14.07 7.04
N PHE A 268 0.47 13.85 7.25
CA PHE A 268 -0.08 12.49 7.10
C PHE A 268 0.01 12.02 5.65
N VAL A 269 -0.40 12.85 4.69
CA VAL A 269 -0.40 12.51 3.26
C VAL A 269 1.01 12.50 2.68
N ASP A 270 1.84 13.48 3.05
CA ASP A 270 3.14 13.68 2.41
C ASP A 270 4.26 12.84 3.03
N LYS A 271 4.09 12.37 4.27
CA LYS A 271 5.11 11.62 5.00
C LYS A 271 4.61 10.24 5.45
N VAL A 272 3.50 10.15 6.19
CA VAL A 272 3.02 8.87 6.74
C VAL A 272 2.62 7.91 5.62
N LEU A 273 1.77 8.35 4.69
CA LEU A 273 1.32 7.50 3.59
C LEU A 273 2.48 6.88 2.78
N PRO A 274 3.42 7.66 2.20
CA PRO A 274 4.49 7.06 1.39
C PRO A 274 5.50 6.25 2.20
N SER A 275 5.67 6.52 3.51
CA SER A 275 6.53 5.71 4.37
C SER A 275 5.90 4.39 4.82
N SER A 276 4.60 4.25 4.64
CA SER A 276 3.82 3.06 5.01
C SER A 276 3.53 2.14 3.81
N VAL A 277 4.28 2.31 2.71
CA VAL A 277 4.30 1.46 1.52
C VAL A 277 5.74 0.98 1.31
N LEU A 278 5.95 -0.32 1.10
CA LEU A 278 7.31 -0.88 0.94
C LEU A 278 7.95 -0.52 -0.40
N ARG A 279 7.15 -0.40 -1.46
CA ARG A 279 7.63 0.06 -2.75
C ARG A 279 7.69 1.58 -2.80
N ARG A 280 8.48 2.13 -3.71
CA ARG A 280 8.42 3.55 -4.00
C ARG A 280 7.15 3.87 -4.79
N MET A 281 6.30 4.73 -4.27
CA MET A 281 5.15 5.27 -4.99
C MET A 281 5.60 6.26 -6.07
N GLY A 282 4.94 6.17 -7.24
CA GLY A 282 5.13 7.13 -8.33
C GLY A 282 4.40 8.46 -8.08
N ASP A 283 4.72 9.48 -8.90
CA ASP A 283 4.12 10.81 -8.73
C ASP A 283 2.61 10.80 -9.04
N ALA A 284 2.16 9.96 -10.00
CA ALA A 284 0.74 9.82 -10.30
C ALA A 284 -0.07 9.31 -9.10
N GLU A 285 0.45 8.34 -8.36
CA GLU A 285 -0.18 7.79 -7.16
C GLU A 285 -0.19 8.80 -6.01
N LYS A 286 0.95 9.46 -5.78
CA LYS A 286 1.04 10.52 -4.75
C LYS A 286 0.09 11.66 -5.05
N ASN A 287 -0.03 12.08 -6.32
CA ASN A 287 -0.96 13.11 -6.74
C ASN A 287 -2.42 12.67 -6.54
N ALA A 288 -2.77 11.41 -6.83
CA ALA A 288 -4.12 10.89 -6.63
C ALA A 288 -4.52 10.95 -5.15
N TYR A 289 -3.67 10.50 -4.24
CA TYR A 289 -3.95 10.58 -2.80
C TYR A 289 -3.84 12.00 -2.23
N GLY A 290 -2.92 12.82 -2.75
CA GLY A 290 -2.70 14.18 -2.28
C GLY A 290 -3.75 15.19 -2.75
N ARG A 291 -4.37 14.95 -3.91
CA ARG A 291 -5.30 15.88 -4.56
C ARG A 291 -6.41 16.42 -3.65
N PRO A 292 -7.05 15.60 -2.79
CA PRO A 292 -8.11 16.10 -1.89
C PRO A 292 -7.60 17.04 -0.78
N PHE A 293 -6.29 17.08 -0.56
CA PHE A 293 -5.65 17.73 0.59
C PHE A 293 -4.57 18.76 0.20
N LEU A 294 -4.64 19.28 -1.04
CA LEU A 294 -3.65 20.25 -1.55
C LEU A 294 -3.65 21.56 -0.75
N GLU A 295 -4.86 22.08 -0.47
CA GLU A 295 -5.00 23.35 0.23
C GLU A 295 -4.83 23.17 1.75
N ALA A 296 -4.03 24.03 2.37
CA ALA A 296 -3.85 24.06 3.82
C ALA A 296 -5.13 24.45 4.55
N GLY A 297 -5.24 24.06 5.81
CA GLY A 297 -6.35 24.37 6.69
C GLY A 297 -7.39 23.25 6.82
N GLU A 298 -8.62 23.62 7.15
CA GLU A 298 -9.71 22.70 7.53
C GLU A 298 -10.05 21.65 6.47
N GLY A 299 -9.72 21.86 5.20
CA GLY A 299 -9.85 20.85 4.16
C GLY A 299 -9.05 19.56 4.43
N ARG A 300 -8.04 19.62 5.31
CA ARG A 300 -7.24 18.49 5.76
C ARG A 300 -7.72 17.88 7.09
N ARG A 301 -8.74 18.44 7.72
CA ARG A 301 -9.27 17.99 9.03
C ARG A 301 -9.54 16.48 9.10
N PRO A 302 -10.12 15.81 8.11
CA PRO A 302 -10.33 14.36 8.19
C PRO A 302 -9.04 13.60 8.50
N THR A 303 -7.91 14.00 7.90
CA THR A 303 -6.62 13.31 8.08
C THR A 303 -5.97 13.57 9.43
N LEU A 304 -6.44 14.55 10.19
CA LEU A 304 -6.05 14.81 11.58
C LEU A 304 -7.02 14.18 12.58
N THR A 305 -8.34 14.25 12.32
CA THR A 305 -9.31 13.68 13.25
C THR A 305 -9.16 12.16 13.35
N TRP A 306 -8.94 11.46 12.25
CA TRP A 306 -8.76 10.01 12.27
C TRP A 306 -7.68 9.51 13.24
N PRO A 307 -6.43 9.99 13.27
CA PRO A 307 -5.46 9.56 14.28
C PRO A 307 -5.85 9.94 15.71
N ARG A 308 -6.67 10.98 15.91
CA ARG A 308 -7.20 11.36 17.21
C ARG A 308 -8.31 10.42 17.70
N GLN A 309 -9.00 9.75 16.79
CA GLN A 309 -10.06 8.80 17.08
C GLN A 309 -9.57 7.38 17.38
N ILE A 310 -8.30 7.03 17.17
CA ILE A 310 -7.78 5.69 17.46
C ILE A 310 -8.01 5.36 18.94
N PRO A 311 -8.71 4.25 19.26
CA PRO A 311 -9.03 3.89 20.63
C PRO A 311 -7.82 3.35 21.38
N ILE A 312 -7.05 4.26 21.99
CA ILE A 312 -5.83 3.95 22.77
C ILE A 312 -6.02 4.42 24.20
N ALA A 313 -5.70 3.56 25.16
CA ALA A 313 -5.80 3.84 26.60
C ALA A 313 -7.20 4.32 27.04
N GLY A 314 -8.25 3.81 26.40
CA GLY A 314 -9.63 4.15 26.69
C GLY A 314 -10.18 5.41 26.02
N GLU A 315 -9.36 6.12 25.23
CA GLU A 315 -9.75 7.38 24.59
C GLU A 315 -9.63 7.32 23.04
N PRO A 316 -10.63 7.88 22.29
CA PRO A 316 -11.91 8.41 22.79
C PRO A 316 -12.82 7.30 23.35
N ALA A 317 -13.57 7.63 24.38
CA ALA A 317 -14.37 6.64 25.12
C ALA A 317 -15.48 5.99 24.29
N ASP A 318 -16.15 6.76 23.43
CA ASP A 318 -17.19 6.28 22.53
C ASP A 318 -16.63 5.31 21.46
N VAL A 319 -15.53 5.63 20.82
CA VAL A 319 -14.86 4.76 19.84
C VAL A 319 -14.30 3.50 20.52
N THR A 320 -13.77 3.66 21.75
CA THR A 320 -13.31 2.52 22.56
C THR A 320 -14.46 1.56 22.87
N ALA A 321 -15.63 2.08 23.25
CA ALA A 321 -16.82 1.25 23.51
C ALA A 321 -17.28 0.52 22.24
N ILE A 322 -17.36 1.21 21.09
CA ILE A 322 -17.72 0.63 19.79
C ILE A 322 -16.73 -0.46 19.39
N ALA A 323 -15.43 -0.18 19.52
CA ALA A 323 -14.41 -1.15 19.15
C ALA A 323 -14.39 -2.38 20.08
N THR A 324 -14.70 -2.20 21.34
CA THR A 324 -14.86 -3.30 22.29
C THR A 324 -16.06 -4.19 21.92
N ASP A 325 -17.18 -3.58 21.54
CA ASP A 325 -18.41 -4.28 21.20
C ASP A 325 -18.25 -5.14 19.93
N TYR A 326 -17.74 -4.58 18.83
CA TYR A 326 -17.53 -5.38 17.63
C TYR A 326 -16.43 -6.44 17.82
N ALA A 327 -15.39 -6.17 18.62
CA ALA A 327 -14.34 -7.16 18.89
C ALA A 327 -14.90 -8.36 19.67
N ALA A 328 -15.77 -8.12 20.66
CA ALA A 328 -16.46 -9.17 21.40
C ALA A 328 -17.34 -10.03 20.48
N TRP A 329 -18.12 -9.41 19.60
CA TRP A 329 -18.93 -10.13 18.62
C TRP A 329 -18.06 -10.94 17.63
N LEU A 330 -16.98 -10.38 17.10
CA LEU A 330 -16.09 -11.07 16.15
C LEU A 330 -15.40 -12.30 16.78
N ALA A 331 -15.14 -12.25 18.08
CA ALA A 331 -14.53 -13.36 18.82
C ALA A 331 -15.43 -14.60 18.90
N GLU A 332 -16.74 -14.44 18.74
CA GLU A 332 -17.74 -15.51 18.85
C GLU A 332 -18.47 -15.78 17.51
N SER A 333 -18.30 -14.90 16.53
CA SER A 333 -19.07 -14.92 15.28
C SER A 333 -18.58 -15.98 14.31
N GLU A 334 -19.49 -16.81 13.81
CA GLU A 334 -19.25 -17.80 12.74
C GLU A 334 -19.33 -17.20 11.33
N VAL A 335 -19.52 -15.89 11.19
CA VAL A 335 -19.40 -15.21 9.89
C VAL A 335 -18.04 -15.54 9.26
N PRO A 336 -17.99 -16.02 8.01
CA PRO A 336 -16.73 -16.33 7.33
C PRO A 336 -15.79 -15.12 7.28
N LYS A 337 -14.54 -15.32 7.66
CA LYS A 337 -13.52 -14.27 7.67
C LYS A 337 -12.32 -14.65 6.82
N LEU A 338 -11.77 -13.67 6.10
CA LEU A 338 -10.47 -13.76 5.44
C LEU A 338 -9.53 -12.73 6.07
N LEU A 339 -8.58 -13.20 6.84
CA LEU A 339 -7.47 -12.40 7.32
C LEU A 339 -6.39 -12.33 6.23
N ILE A 340 -6.13 -11.14 5.71
CA ILE A 340 -5.00 -10.86 4.84
C ILE A 340 -3.91 -10.23 5.68
N ASN A 341 -3.01 -11.08 6.17
CA ASN A 341 -1.89 -10.69 7.01
C ASN A 341 -0.81 -9.98 6.18
N ALA A 342 -0.36 -8.83 6.64
CA ALA A 342 0.74 -8.08 6.05
C ALA A 342 2.08 -8.49 6.65
N GLU A 343 3.10 -8.64 5.82
CA GLU A 343 4.46 -8.89 6.28
C GLU A 343 5.43 -7.88 5.65
N PRO A 344 6.06 -6.97 6.45
CA PRO A 344 6.12 -6.95 7.92
C PRO A 344 4.86 -6.40 8.62
N GLY A 345 3.89 -5.75 7.93
CA GLY A 345 2.76 -5.11 8.55
C GLY A 345 3.11 -3.82 9.31
N ALA A 346 2.11 -3.20 9.94
CA ALA A 346 2.29 -1.98 10.72
C ALA A 346 1.43 -1.90 11.98
N ILE A 347 0.10 -2.03 11.86
CA ILE A 347 -0.82 -1.90 13.01
C ILE A 347 -1.41 -3.24 13.46
N MET A 348 -1.64 -4.16 12.54
CA MET A 348 -2.15 -5.50 12.85
C MET A 348 -0.99 -6.47 13.08
N VAL A 349 -0.19 -6.19 14.11
CA VAL A 349 1.00 -6.95 14.51
C VAL A 349 0.93 -7.33 16.00
N GLY A 350 1.78 -8.24 16.46
CA GLY A 350 1.87 -8.64 17.86
C GLY A 350 0.51 -9.04 18.45
N LYS A 351 0.11 -8.43 19.57
CA LYS A 351 -1.12 -8.76 20.28
C LYS A 351 -2.39 -8.61 19.44
N GLN A 352 -2.45 -7.63 18.53
CA GLN A 352 -3.62 -7.41 17.65
C GLN A 352 -3.77 -8.58 16.67
N LEU A 353 -2.67 -9.01 16.06
CA LEU A 353 -2.66 -10.16 15.15
C LEU A 353 -2.97 -11.48 15.90
N GLU A 354 -2.40 -11.66 17.09
CA GLU A 354 -2.68 -12.84 17.93
C GLU A 354 -4.15 -12.91 18.37
N LEU A 355 -4.78 -11.76 18.60
CA LEU A 355 -6.19 -11.67 18.97
C LEU A 355 -7.07 -12.12 17.81
N CYS A 356 -6.92 -11.52 16.64
CA CYS A 356 -7.79 -11.82 15.49
C CYS A 356 -7.56 -13.24 14.93
N ARG A 357 -6.37 -13.82 15.08
CA ARG A 357 -6.10 -15.23 14.73
C ARG A 357 -6.92 -16.25 15.53
N LYS A 358 -7.49 -15.83 16.66
CA LYS A 358 -8.36 -16.69 17.49
C LYS A 358 -9.82 -16.65 17.07
N TRP A 359 -10.19 -15.80 16.14
CA TRP A 359 -11.57 -15.69 15.68
C TRP A 359 -12.02 -16.95 14.93
N PRO A 360 -13.24 -17.43 15.16
CA PRO A 360 -13.74 -18.63 14.50
C PRO A 360 -14.00 -18.39 13.01
N ASN A 361 -14.09 -19.48 12.24
CA ASN A 361 -14.39 -19.51 10.81
C ASN A 361 -13.53 -18.55 9.99
N GLN A 362 -12.22 -18.64 10.18
CA GLN A 362 -11.25 -17.73 9.54
C GLN A 362 -10.27 -18.48 8.64
N THR A 363 -10.07 -17.94 7.46
CA THR A 363 -8.95 -18.28 6.55
C THR A 363 -7.90 -17.18 6.67
N GLU A 364 -6.63 -17.54 6.67
CA GLU A 364 -5.52 -16.58 6.66
C GLU A 364 -4.68 -16.76 5.40
N VAL A 365 -4.31 -15.64 4.78
CA VAL A 365 -3.27 -15.56 3.75
C VAL A 365 -2.28 -14.47 4.14
N THR A 366 -1.00 -14.68 3.84
CA THR A 366 0.03 -13.68 4.10
C THR A 366 0.53 -13.09 2.78
N VAL A 367 0.58 -11.78 2.72
CA VAL A 367 1.15 -11.02 1.61
C VAL A 367 2.24 -10.09 2.10
N ARG A 368 3.17 -9.75 1.23
CA ARG A 368 4.17 -8.77 1.57
C ARG A 368 3.58 -7.36 1.54
N GLY A 369 3.75 -6.58 2.60
CA GLY A 369 3.28 -5.20 2.65
C GLY A 369 3.55 -4.56 3.99
N SER A 370 3.46 -3.22 4.01
CA SER A 370 3.40 -2.45 5.24
C SER A 370 1.94 -2.13 5.54
N HIS A 371 1.59 -0.90 5.92
CA HIS A 371 0.19 -0.56 6.23
C HIS A 371 -0.71 -0.52 4.99
N PHE A 372 -0.29 0.17 3.93
CA PHE A 372 -1.08 0.24 2.68
C PHE A 372 -0.72 -0.93 1.76
N ILE A 373 -1.03 -2.15 2.20
CA ILE A 373 -0.64 -3.39 1.51
C ILE A 373 -1.25 -3.51 0.11
N GLN A 374 -2.33 -2.82 -0.16
CA GLN A 374 -2.97 -2.70 -1.47
C GLN A 374 -2.05 -2.06 -2.52
N GLU A 375 -1.12 -1.23 -2.06
CA GLU A 375 -0.07 -0.64 -2.91
C GLU A 375 1.13 -1.57 -3.08
N ASP A 376 1.30 -2.54 -2.20
CA ASP A 376 2.44 -3.47 -2.24
C ASP A 376 2.11 -4.79 -2.94
N SER A 377 0.91 -5.34 -2.73
CA SER A 377 0.51 -6.68 -3.19
C SER A 377 -0.95 -6.74 -3.68
N PRO A 378 -1.37 -5.85 -4.61
CA PRO A 378 -2.78 -5.76 -5.01
C PRO A 378 -3.31 -7.02 -5.69
N ASP A 379 -2.50 -7.68 -6.54
CA ASP A 379 -2.94 -8.86 -7.29
C ASP A 379 -3.09 -10.06 -6.36
N GLU A 380 -2.15 -10.28 -5.43
CA GLU A 380 -2.21 -11.35 -4.44
C GLU A 380 -3.43 -11.17 -3.52
N ILE A 381 -3.72 -9.93 -3.11
CA ILE A 381 -4.91 -9.59 -2.30
C ILE A 381 -6.18 -9.84 -3.10
N GLY A 382 -6.26 -9.33 -4.32
CA GLY A 382 -7.43 -9.48 -5.18
C GLY A 382 -7.76 -10.93 -5.46
N GLN A 383 -6.75 -11.74 -5.80
CA GLN A 383 -6.90 -13.17 -6.05
C GLN A 383 -7.33 -13.93 -4.78
N ALA A 384 -6.71 -13.62 -3.63
CA ALA A 384 -7.07 -14.27 -2.36
C ALA A 384 -8.55 -14.00 -1.98
N ILE A 385 -9.02 -12.77 -2.16
CA ILE A 385 -10.44 -12.43 -1.90
C ILE A 385 -11.36 -13.16 -2.88
N ALA A 386 -11.02 -13.21 -4.18
CA ALA A 386 -11.82 -13.89 -5.19
C ALA A 386 -11.93 -15.40 -4.90
N ASP A 387 -10.81 -16.06 -4.61
CA ASP A 387 -10.75 -17.48 -4.30
C ASP A 387 -11.51 -17.84 -3.01
N TRP A 388 -11.39 -17.00 -1.99
CA TRP A 388 -12.10 -17.19 -0.72
C TRP A 388 -13.60 -16.97 -0.90
N ARG A 389 -14.00 -15.86 -1.56
CA ARG A 389 -15.40 -15.53 -1.78
C ARG A 389 -16.11 -16.58 -2.63
N GLY A 390 -15.43 -17.15 -3.62
CA GLY A 390 -15.97 -18.26 -4.45
C GLY A 390 -16.33 -19.53 -3.67
N LYS A 391 -15.87 -19.65 -2.41
CA LYS A 391 -16.18 -20.78 -1.50
C LYS A 391 -17.31 -20.44 -0.51
N LEU A 392 -17.75 -19.18 -0.45
CA LEU A 392 -18.86 -18.79 0.41
C LEU A 392 -20.18 -19.25 -0.18
N SER A 393 -20.90 -20.04 0.58
CA SER A 393 -22.25 -20.55 0.22
C SER A 393 -23.33 -19.46 0.33
#